data_a969f640f0c74dedb43a1b3790386580
#
_entry.id   a969f640f0c74dedb43a1b3790386580
#
_cell.length_a   1.000
_cell.length_b   1.000
_cell.length_c   1.000
_cell.angle_alpha   90.00
_cell.angle_beta   90.00
_cell.angle_gamma   90.00
#
_symmetry.space_group_name_H-M   'P 1'
#
loop_
_entity.id
_entity.type
_entity.pdbx_description
1 polymer ?
#
loop_
_entity_poly.entity_id
_entity_poly.type
_entity_poly.pdbx_seq_one_letter_code
_entity_poly.pdbx_strand_id
1 'polypeptide(L)'
;MQLDATTLSLAIACGVAAGVLAGLFGVGGGIIFVPTLVLIFSFHQLDAQATSLAAIIPVALIGAWRQNTEHLVYWRGAVIMGVGAAFGVLIGAEFALRLPEATLSRVFGMVLLLVGGEMIISSIRKLQAGRAATS
;
A
#
# COMPACT_ATOMS: atom_id res chain seq x y z
N MET A 1 5.13 23.84 1.99
CA MET A 1 4.72 23.04 3.15
C MET A 1 5.57 23.47 4.32
N GLN A 2 4.98 24.12 5.33
CA GLN A 2 5.69 24.45 6.57
C GLN A 2 5.81 23.14 7.36
N LEU A 3 7.06 22.70 7.57
CA LEU A 3 7.34 21.53 8.41
C LEU A 3 7.34 21.97 9.88
N ASP A 4 6.14 22.28 10.40
CA ASP A 4 5.98 22.51 11.82
C ASP A 4 6.28 21.23 12.59
N ALA A 5 6.82 21.36 13.80
CA ALA A 5 7.18 20.22 14.65
C ALA A 5 5.98 19.24 14.84
N THR A 6 4.76 19.77 14.85
CA THR A 6 3.51 18.97 14.92
C THR A 6 3.28 18.14 13.65
N THR A 7 3.47 18.74 12.48
CA THR A 7 3.31 18.05 11.19
C THR A 7 4.37 16.95 11.04
N LEU A 8 5.60 17.24 11.46
CA LEU A 8 6.69 16.25 11.43
C LEU A 8 6.42 15.07 12.37
N SER A 9 5.97 15.33 13.59
CA SER A 9 5.65 14.26 14.57
C SER A 9 4.48 13.39 14.09
N LEU A 10 3.45 13.99 13.52
CA LEU A 10 2.33 13.26 12.91
C LEU A 10 2.78 12.42 11.72
N ALA A 11 3.62 12.96 10.85
CA ALA A 11 4.14 12.23 9.70
C ALA A 11 4.96 11.00 10.13
N ILE A 12 5.81 11.15 11.16
CA ILE A 12 6.60 10.05 11.72
C ILE A 12 5.66 9.01 12.35
N ALA A 13 4.70 9.41 13.17
CA ALA A 13 3.77 8.50 13.82
C ALA A 13 2.93 7.70 12.80
N CYS A 14 2.39 8.39 11.78
CA CYS A 14 1.67 7.74 10.67
C CYS A 14 2.59 6.81 9.87
N GLY A 15 3.82 7.22 9.60
CA GLY A 15 4.81 6.40 8.90
C GLY A 15 5.14 5.11 9.66
N VAL A 16 5.35 5.20 10.97
CA VAL A 16 5.60 4.02 11.83
C VAL A 16 4.39 3.11 11.86
N ALA A 17 3.19 3.64 12.10
CA ALA A 17 1.96 2.85 12.11
C ALA A 17 1.73 2.15 10.77
N ALA A 18 1.85 2.88 9.67
CA ALA A 18 1.71 2.33 8.33
C ALA A 18 2.79 1.31 8.00
N GLY A 19 4.04 1.52 8.45
CA GLY A 19 5.15 0.57 8.29
C GLY A 19 4.91 -0.74 9.04
N VAL A 20 4.42 -0.68 10.29
CA VAL A 20 4.05 -1.88 11.07
C VAL A 20 2.93 -2.65 10.38
N LEU A 21 1.87 -1.97 9.96
CA LEU A 21 0.75 -2.60 9.26
C LEU A 21 1.19 -3.17 7.91
N ALA A 22 2.02 -2.44 7.15
CA ALA A 22 2.58 -2.91 5.89
C ALA A 22 3.43 -4.18 6.08
N GLY A 23 4.23 -4.23 7.14
CA GLY A 23 5.04 -5.39 7.49
C GLY A 23 4.21 -6.61 7.89
N LEU A 24 3.14 -6.40 8.65
CA LEU A 24 2.23 -7.48 9.08
C LEU A 24 1.39 -8.05 7.95
N PHE A 25 0.86 -7.20 7.08
CA PHE A 25 -0.04 -7.62 5.99
C PHE A 25 0.66 -7.86 4.65
N GLY A 26 1.93 -7.45 4.52
CA GLY A 26 2.67 -7.57 3.26
C GLY A 26 2.14 -6.70 2.12
N VAL A 27 1.35 -5.67 2.42
CA VAL A 27 0.62 -4.85 1.43
C VAL A 27 1.46 -3.67 0.91
N GLY A 28 2.71 -3.53 1.36
CA GLY A 28 3.63 -2.49 0.88
C GLY A 28 3.31 -1.06 1.33
N GLY A 29 2.36 -0.85 2.25
CA GLY A 29 2.05 0.45 2.86
C GLY A 29 1.27 1.44 2.00
N GLY A 30 1.25 1.32 0.68
CA GLY A 30 0.59 2.27 -0.24
C GLY A 30 -0.90 2.48 0.02
N ILE A 31 -1.59 1.40 0.39
CA ILE A 31 -3.03 1.45 0.74
C ILE A 31 -3.30 2.35 1.95
N ILE A 32 -2.33 2.50 2.84
CA ILE A 32 -2.44 3.32 4.05
C ILE A 32 -1.86 4.72 3.81
N PHE A 33 -0.71 4.81 3.14
CA PHE A 33 -0.03 6.10 2.90
C PHE A 33 -0.87 7.06 2.06
N VAL A 34 -1.47 6.59 0.96
CA VAL A 34 -2.23 7.49 0.06
C VAL A 34 -3.44 8.10 0.76
N PRO A 35 -4.35 7.35 1.42
CA PRO A 35 -5.45 7.96 2.17
C PRO A 35 -4.97 8.90 3.28
N THR A 36 -3.90 8.55 3.98
CA THR A 36 -3.34 9.38 5.05
C THR A 36 -2.86 10.73 4.50
N LEU A 37 -2.13 10.72 3.38
CA LEU A 37 -1.62 11.93 2.74
C LEU A 37 -2.75 12.81 2.20
N VAL A 38 -3.79 12.22 1.62
CA VAL A 38 -4.93 12.97 1.09
C VAL A 38 -5.81 13.53 2.20
N LEU A 39 -6.17 12.71 3.20
CA LEU A 39 -7.16 13.08 4.23
C LEU A 39 -6.57 13.91 5.36
N ILE A 40 -5.32 13.63 5.77
CA ILE A 40 -4.69 14.32 6.91
C ILE A 40 -3.85 15.49 6.43
N PHE A 41 -3.08 15.32 5.34
CA PHE A 41 -2.17 16.33 4.85
C PHE A 41 -2.72 17.13 3.66
N SER A 42 -3.94 16.84 3.22
CA SER A 42 -4.63 17.55 2.12
C SER A 42 -3.82 17.60 0.81
N PHE A 43 -3.05 16.55 0.51
CA PHE A 43 -2.34 16.44 -0.75
C PHE A 43 -3.31 16.15 -1.89
N HIS A 44 -2.97 16.64 -3.09
CA HIS A 44 -3.63 16.18 -4.31
C HIS A 44 -3.37 14.68 -4.51
N GLN A 45 -4.31 13.99 -5.15
CA GLN A 45 -4.26 12.53 -5.30
C GLN A 45 -2.97 12.04 -5.97
N LEU A 46 -2.50 12.74 -7.02
CA LEU A 46 -1.26 12.39 -7.72
C LEU A 46 -0.02 12.59 -6.85
N ASP A 47 0.04 13.70 -6.09
CA ASP A 47 1.16 13.99 -5.19
C ASP A 47 1.23 12.98 -4.05
N ALA A 48 0.06 12.60 -3.50
CA ALA A 48 -0.04 11.56 -2.48
C ALA A 48 0.43 10.20 -2.99
N GLN A 49 0.05 9.83 -4.22
CA GLN A 49 0.53 8.59 -4.85
C GLN A 49 2.04 8.61 -5.09
N ALA A 50 2.57 9.68 -5.67
CA ALA A 50 4.00 9.82 -5.93
C ALA A 50 4.83 9.79 -4.63
N THR A 51 4.38 10.51 -3.60
CA THR A 51 5.03 10.53 -2.28
C THR A 51 4.96 9.17 -1.61
N SER A 52 3.82 8.47 -1.70
CA SER A 52 3.64 7.12 -1.19
C SER A 52 4.59 6.13 -1.87
N LEU A 53 4.74 6.20 -3.20
CA LEU A 53 5.67 5.34 -3.94
C LEU A 53 7.12 5.54 -3.47
N ALA A 54 7.55 6.79 -3.25
CA ALA A 54 8.87 7.08 -2.71
C ALA A 54 9.05 6.52 -1.29
N ALA A 55 8.04 6.64 -0.43
CA ALA A 55 8.06 6.12 0.94
C ALA A 55 8.07 4.59 1.01
N ILE A 56 7.50 3.91 0.01
CA ILE A 56 7.47 2.44 -0.07
C ILE A 56 8.85 1.85 -0.38
N ILE A 57 9.72 2.57 -1.08
CA ILE A 57 11.04 2.04 -1.47
C ILE A 57 11.84 1.51 -0.26
N PRO A 58 12.12 2.32 0.79
CA PRO A 58 12.85 1.82 1.96
C PRO A 58 12.09 0.72 2.71
N VAL A 59 10.76 0.80 2.77
CA VAL A 59 9.93 -0.23 3.41
C VAL A 59 10.05 -1.57 2.68
N ALA A 60 9.97 -1.55 1.34
CA ALA A 60 10.09 -2.74 0.51
C ALA A 60 11.50 -3.35 0.59
N LEU A 61 12.55 -2.53 0.59
CA LEU A 61 13.93 -3.01 0.72
C LEU A 61 14.17 -3.69 2.06
N ILE A 62 13.75 -3.07 3.17
CA ILE A 62 13.92 -3.64 4.52
C ILE A 62 13.07 -4.91 4.65
N GLY A 63 11.82 -4.89 4.17
CA GLY A 63 10.91 -6.02 4.20
C GLY A 63 11.45 -7.21 3.40
N ALA A 64 11.91 -6.98 2.17
CA ALA A 64 12.50 -8.01 1.33
C ALA A 64 13.78 -8.58 1.94
N TRP A 65 14.64 -7.72 2.50
CA TRP A 65 15.85 -8.16 3.18
C TRP A 65 15.52 -9.06 4.38
N ARG A 66 14.59 -8.64 5.22
CA ARG A 66 14.18 -9.41 6.41
C ARG A 66 13.56 -10.76 6.04
N GLN A 67 12.69 -10.80 5.03
CA GLN A 67 12.09 -12.04 4.55
C GLN A 67 13.10 -12.95 3.84
N ASN A 68 14.11 -12.36 3.18
CA ASN A 68 15.18 -13.13 2.56
C ASN A 68 16.05 -13.86 3.60
N THR A 69 16.27 -13.27 4.80
CA THR A 69 17.00 -13.94 5.89
C THR A 69 16.27 -15.18 6.41
N GLU A 70 14.96 -15.25 6.27
CA GLU A 70 14.12 -16.41 6.61
C GLU A 70 13.94 -17.38 5.44
N HIS A 71 14.66 -17.17 4.30
CA HIS A 71 14.57 -17.99 3.07
C HIS A 71 13.17 -18.07 2.46
N LEU A 72 12.30 -17.09 2.71
CA LEU A 72 10.92 -17.04 2.22
C LEU A 72 10.81 -16.45 0.80
N VAL A 73 11.87 -15.80 0.30
CA VAL A 73 11.85 -15.09 -0.99
C VAL A 73 12.17 -16.04 -2.15
N TYR A 74 11.19 -16.22 -3.04
CA TYR A 74 11.39 -16.92 -4.31
C TYR A 74 11.88 -15.94 -5.38
N TRP A 75 13.19 -15.73 -5.45
CA TRP A 75 13.84 -14.72 -6.29
C TRP A 75 13.49 -14.81 -7.77
N ARG A 76 13.38 -16.03 -8.34
CA ARG A 76 13.00 -16.19 -9.76
C ARG A 76 11.62 -15.61 -10.04
N GLY A 77 10.64 -15.91 -9.20
CA GLY A 77 9.30 -15.34 -9.29
C GLY A 77 9.30 -13.83 -9.08
N ALA A 78 10.04 -13.34 -8.07
CA ALA A 78 10.14 -11.92 -7.76
C ALA A 78 10.70 -11.10 -8.95
N VAL A 79 11.74 -11.59 -9.63
CA VAL A 79 12.32 -10.91 -10.79
C VAL A 79 11.35 -10.90 -11.99
N ILE A 80 10.70 -12.03 -12.30
CA ILE A 80 9.77 -12.11 -13.44
C ILE A 80 8.57 -11.17 -13.20
N MET A 81 7.99 -11.23 -11.99
CA MET A 81 6.87 -10.35 -11.61
C MET A 81 7.30 -8.88 -11.56
N GLY A 82 8.50 -8.59 -11.04
CA GLY A 82 9.04 -7.25 -10.95
C GLY A 82 9.25 -6.59 -12.32
N VAL A 83 9.78 -7.35 -13.29
CA VAL A 83 9.92 -6.86 -14.68
C VAL A 83 8.54 -6.59 -15.28
N GLY A 84 7.60 -7.52 -15.16
CA GLY A 84 6.22 -7.31 -15.64
C GLY A 84 5.54 -6.11 -14.98
N ALA A 85 5.71 -5.95 -13.66
CA ALA A 85 5.17 -4.82 -12.92
C ALA A 85 5.79 -3.49 -13.36
N ALA A 86 7.10 -3.45 -13.65
CA ALA A 86 7.77 -2.24 -14.14
C ALA A 86 7.17 -1.75 -15.46
N PHE A 87 6.93 -2.64 -16.42
CA PHE A 87 6.22 -2.28 -17.66
C PHE A 87 4.77 -1.82 -17.39
N GLY A 88 4.05 -2.53 -16.51
CA GLY A 88 2.70 -2.15 -16.11
C GLY A 88 2.63 -0.76 -15.49
N VAL A 89 3.58 -0.42 -14.62
CA VAL A 89 3.66 0.90 -13.98
C VAL A 89 3.93 2.01 -15.00
N LEU A 90 4.80 1.80 -15.97
CA LEU A 90 5.06 2.80 -17.02
C LEU A 90 3.79 3.14 -17.80
N ILE A 91 3.04 2.12 -18.21
CA ILE A 91 1.78 2.31 -18.92
C ILE A 91 0.73 2.95 -18.00
N GLY A 92 0.57 2.42 -16.79
CA GLY A 92 -0.42 2.90 -15.82
C GLY A 92 -0.17 4.35 -15.38
N ALA A 93 1.07 4.74 -15.17
CA ALA A 93 1.44 6.10 -14.80
C ALA A 93 1.11 7.11 -15.92
N GLU A 94 1.39 6.76 -17.19
CA GLU A 94 1.07 7.62 -18.32
C GLU A 94 -0.45 7.85 -18.43
N PHE A 95 -1.25 6.80 -18.23
CA PHE A 95 -2.71 6.94 -18.17
C PHE A 95 -3.16 7.77 -16.97
N ALA A 96 -2.58 7.55 -15.78
CA ALA A 96 -2.94 8.28 -14.57
C ALA A 96 -2.69 9.79 -14.70
N LEU A 97 -1.59 10.19 -15.35
CA LEU A 97 -1.27 11.60 -15.58
C LEU A 97 -2.24 12.32 -16.54
N ARG A 98 -2.92 11.57 -17.39
CA ARG A 98 -3.91 12.11 -18.36
C ARG A 98 -5.33 12.15 -17.81
N LEU A 99 -5.60 11.46 -16.69
CA LEU A 99 -6.94 11.40 -16.13
C LEU A 99 -7.20 12.60 -15.20
N PRO A 100 -8.45 13.11 -15.18
CA PRO A 100 -8.87 14.10 -14.18
C PRO A 100 -8.70 13.52 -12.75
N GLU A 101 -8.27 14.36 -11.82
CA GLU A 101 -8.04 13.98 -10.42
C GLU A 101 -9.26 13.31 -9.77
N ALA A 102 -10.46 13.83 -10.08
CA ALA A 102 -11.71 13.26 -9.60
C ALA A 102 -11.94 11.81 -10.06
N THR A 103 -11.53 11.48 -11.28
CA THR A 103 -11.64 10.11 -11.81
C THR A 103 -10.62 9.20 -11.14
N LEU A 104 -9.39 9.68 -10.95
CA LEU A 104 -8.33 8.93 -10.31
C LEU A 104 -8.68 8.60 -8.86
N SER A 105 -9.21 9.57 -8.11
CA SER A 105 -9.69 9.37 -6.73
C SER A 105 -10.84 8.37 -6.65
N ARG A 106 -11.78 8.40 -7.59
CA ARG A 106 -12.90 7.44 -7.65
C ARG A 106 -12.41 6.02 -7.93
N VAL A 107 -11.53 5.85 -8.92
CA VAL A 107 -10.94 4.54 -9.26
C VAL A 107 -10.17 3.99 -8.08
N PHE A 108 -9.35 4.82 -7.43
CA PHE A 108 -8.59 4.42 -6.25
C PHE A 108 -9.52 4.03 -5.08
N GLY A 109 -10.55 4.83 -4.80
CA GLY A 109 -11.55 4.51 -3.78
C GLY A 109 -12.30 3.21 -4.07
N MET A 110 -12.65 2.95 -5.33
CA MET A 110 -13.30 1.70 -5.73
C MET A 110 -12.39 0.49 -5.51
N VAL A 111 -11.12 0.59 -5.87
CA VAL A 111 -10.12 -0.47 -5.63
C VAL A 111 -9.96 -0.74 -4.13
N LEU A 112 -9.89 0.31 -3.30
CA LEU A 112 -9.82 0.16 -1.84
C LEU A 112 -11.06 -0.56 -1.28
N LEU A 113 -12.26 -0.22 -1.77
CA LEU A 113 -13.50 -0.88 -1.35
C LEU A 113 -13.53 -2.36 -1.75
N LEU A 114 -13.08 -2.69 -2.96
CA LEU A 114 -12.99 -4.08 -3.42
C LEU A 114 -12.01 -4.89 -2.58
N VAL A 115 -10.79 -4.39 -2.39
CA VAL A 115 -9.76 -5.07 -1.60
C VAL A 115 -10.17 -5.19 -0.15
N GLY A 116 -10.68 -4.11 0.45
CA GLY A 116 -11.18 -4.12 1.83
C GLY A 116 -12.36 -5.06 2.02
N GLY A 117 -13.30 -5.07 1.09
CA GLY A 117 -14.45 -5.97 1.08
C GLY A 117 -14.04 -7.44 0.99
N GLU A 118 -13.11 -7.77 0.09
CA GLU A 118 -12.59 -9.12 -0.04
C GLU A 118 -11.86 -9.59 1.23
N MET A 119 -11.07 -8.72 1.85
CA MET A 119 -10.41 -9.02 3.12
C MET A 119 -11.40 -9.31 4.25
N ILE A 120 -12.49 -8.54 4.37
CA ILE A 120 -13.54 -8.75 5.36
C ILE A 120 -14.25 -10.10 5.10
N ILE A 121 -14.65 -10.37 3.86
CA ILE A 121 -15.33 -11.60 3.49
C ILE A 121 -14.45 -12.83 3.76
N SER A 122 -13.17 -12.75 3.38
CA SER A 122 -12.22 -13.85 3.60
C SER A 122 -11.97 -14.10 5.09
N SER A 123 -11.91 -13.06 5.90
CA SER A 123 -11.78 -13.13 7.37
C SER A 123 -13.00 -13.81 8.01
N ILE A 124 -14.21 -13.43 7.59
CA ILE A 124 -15.45 -14.02 8.09
C ILE A 124 -15.53 -15.51 7.72
N ARG A 125 -15.19 -15.86 6.49
CA ARG A 125 -15.15 -17.26 6.04
C ARG A 125 -14.18 -18.13 6.86
N LYS A 126 -12.99 -17.59 7.17
CA LYS A 126 -12.00 -18.30 8.00
C LYS A 126 -12.49 -18.49 9.44
N LEU A 127 -13.16 -17.50 10.02
CA LEU A 127 -13.74 -17.61 11.35
C LEU A 127 -14.88 -18.65 11.40
N GLN A 128 -15.72 -18.73 10.39
CA GLN A 128 -16.78 -19.72 10.28
C GLN A 128 -16.22 -21.14 10.09
N ALA A 129 -15.21 -21.30 9.26
CA ALA A 129 -14.55 -22.61 9.05
C ALA A 129 -13.84 -23.09 10.34
N GLY A 130 -13.20 -22.19 11.09
CA GLY A 130 -12.59 -22.53 12.39
C GLY A 130 -13.62 -22.97 13.45
N ARG A 131 -14.80 -22.36 13.47
CA ARG A 131 -15.89 -22.77 14.39
C ARG A 131 -16.48 -24.14 14.04
N ALA A 132 -16.59 -24.46 12.76
CA ALA A 132 -17.13 -25.76 12.33
C ALA A 132 -16.14 -26.92 12.59
N ALA A 133 -14.86 -26.66 12.77
CA ALA A 133 -13.84 -27.67 13.08
C ALA A 133 -13.71 -27.97 14.58
N THR A 134 -14.34 -27.18 15.45
CA THR A 134 -14.31 -27.33 16.93
C THR A 134 -15.62 -27.81 17.54
N SER A 135 -16.64 -28.03 16.74
CA SER A 135 -17.92 -28.65 17.12
C SER A 135 -18.00 -30.09 16.61
#